data_2f7087c9da17179fdbac0e0becc28618
#
_entry.id   2f7087c9da17179fdbac0e0becc28618
#
_cell.length_a   1.000
_cell.length_b   1.000
_cell.length_c   1.000
_cell.angle_alpha   90.00
_cell.angle_beta   90.00
_cell.angle_gamma   90.00
#
_symmetry.space_group_name_H-M   'P 1'
#
loop_
_entity.id
_entity.type
_entity.pdbx_description
1 polymer ?
#
loop_
_entity_poly.entity_id
_entity_poly.type
_entity_poly.pdbx_seq_one_letter_code
_entity_poly.pdbx_strand_id
1 'polypeptide(L)'
;MFIISVTLYHWDLPQALQDQGGWLNPEVAFWFENYARIVFQEFGDRVKVWITINEPWVVAIEGHSIGDMAPGMKGPGILEYKVAHNLIRSHAKAYRVYQNEFFASQGGIRFDIFIFKIFNCQTFV
;
A
#
# COMPACT_ATOMS: atom_id res chain seq x y z
N MET A 1 28.09 -5.30 -0.48
CA MET A 1 26.87 -6.09 -0.18
C MET A 1 25.68 -5.22 -0.59
N PHE A 2 24.85 -5.68 -1.51
CA PHE A 2 23.66 -4.94 -1.93
C PHE A 2 22.50 -5.29 -0.99
N ILE A 3 21.71 -4.29 -0.61
CA ILE A 3 20.47 -4.49 0.15
C ILE A 3 19.32 -4.37 -0.83
N ILE A 4 18.52 -5.44 -0.95
CA ILE A 4 17.33 -5.45 -1.80
C ILE A 4 16.16 -4.86 -1.00
N SER A 5 15.52 -3.85 -1.56
CA SER A 5 14.24 -3.33 -1.09
C SER A 5 13.15 -3.60 -2.14
N VAL A 6 11.97 -3.97 -1.69
CA VAL A 6 10.82 -4.27 -2.57
C VAL A 6 9.61 -3.49 -2.11
N THR A 7 8.95 -2.84 -3.06
CA THR A 7 7.65 -2.19 -2.86
C THR A 7 6.55 -3.14 -3.27
N LEU A 8 5.61 -3.45 -2.36
CA LEU A 8 4.52 -4.39 -2.63
C LEU A 8 3.51 -3.82 -3.62
N TYR A 9 3.19 -2.55 -3.51
CA TYR A 9 2.28 -1.85 -4.41
C TYR A 9 2.90 -0.55 -4.92
N HIS A 10 3.10 -0.47 -6.24
CA HIS A 10 3.61 0.70 -6.93
C HIS A 10 2.71 1.04 -8.14
N TRP A 11 1.41 1.26 -7.85
CA TRP A 11 0.36 1.71 -8.78
C TRP A 11 -0.11 0.65 -9.81
N ASP A 12 0.20 -0.59 -9.56
CA ASP A 12 -0.03 -1.73 -10.45
C ASP A 12 -1.16 -2.66 -9.98
N LEU A 13 -2.27 -2.08 -9.51
CA LEU A 13 -3.42 -2.86 -9.08
C LEU A 13 -3.96 -3.72 -10.24
N PRO A 14 -4.12 -5.06 -10.06
CA PRO A 14 -4.70 -5.92 -11.07
C PRO A 14 -6.11 -5.45 -11.48
N GLN A 15 -6.38 -5.45 -12.79
CA GLN A 15 -7.66 -4.99 -13.33
C GLN A 15 -8.85 -5.74 -12.73
N ALA A 16 -8.72 -7.04 -12.48
CA ALA A 16 -9.76 -7.85 -11.85
C ALA A 16 -10.15 -7.36 -10.43
N LEU A 17 -9.22 -6.74 -9.70
CA LEU A 17 -9.52 -6.12 -8.40
C LEU A 17 -10.11 -4.72 -8.58
N GLN A 18 -9.64 -3.99 -9.59
CA GLN A 18 -10.22 -2.68 -9.93
C GLN A 18 -11.68 -2.83 -10.36
N ASP A 19 -12.04 -3.86 -11.11
CA ASP A 19 -13.42 -4.17 -11.54
C ASP A 19 -14.34 -4.49 -10.34
N GLN A 20 -13.77 -4.90 -9.21
CA GLN A 20 -14.49 -5.12 -7.95
C GLN A 20 -14.50 -3.87 -7.04
N GLY A 21 -14.08 -2.72 -7.55
CA GLY A 21 -14.07 -1.44 -6.84
C GLY A 21 -12.69 -0.99 -6.35
N GLY A 22 -11.64 -1.81 -6.54
CA GLY A 22 -10.27 -1.45 -6.26
C GLY A 22 -10.06 -0.89 -4.84
N TRP A 23 -9.33 0.21 -4.74
CA TRP A 23 -9.04 0.86 -3.46
C TRP A 23 -10.27 1.49 -2.77
N LEU A 24 -11.40 1.62 -3.47
CA LEU A 24 -12.65 2.06 -2.85
C LEU A 24 -13.40 0.94 -2.13
N ASN A 25 -13.13 -0.32 -2.48
CA ASN A 25 -13.74 -1.48 -1.83
C ASN A 25 -13.02 -1.77 -0.51
N PRO A 26 -13.73 -1.83 0.64
CA PRO A 26 -13.11 -2.16 1.93
C PRO A 26 -12.42 -3.53 1.98
N GLU A 27 -12.82 -4.47 1.12
CA GLU A 27 -12.21 -5.80 1.01
C GLU A 27 -10.78 -5.77 0.46
N VAL A 28 -10.37 -4.69 -0.19
CA VAL A 28 -9.00 -4.51 -0.69
C VAL A 28 -7.95 -4.71 0.40
N ALA A 29 -8.28 -4.37 1.64
CA ALA A 29 -7.37 -4.56 2.76
C ALA A 29 -7.09 -6.05 3.05
N PHE A 30 -8.05 -6.93 2.83
CA PHE A 30 -7.87 -8.39 2.96
C PHE A 30 -7.17 -8.98 1.72
N TRP A 31 -7.47 -8.48 0.52
CA TRP A 31 -6.77 -8.90 -0.70
C TRP A 31 -5.28 -8.54 -0.59
N PHE A 32 -4.99 -7.33 -0.14
CA PHE A 32 -3.61 -6.88 0.06
C PHE A 32 -2.87 -7.66 1.15
N GLU A 33 -3.55 -8.00 2.25
CA GLU A 33 -3.04 -8.86 3.32
C GLU A 33 -2.61 -10.22 2.77
N ASN A 34 -3.46 -10.87 1.98
CA ASN A 34 -3.17 -12.16 1.38
C ASN A 34 -2.02 -12.09 0.38
N TYR A 35 -2.02 -11.07 -0.47
CA TYR A 35 -0.91 -10.81 -1.39
C TYR A 35 0.42 -10.62 -0.65
N ALA A 36 0.43 -9.77 0.37
CA ALA A 36 1.62 -9.52 1.17
C ALA A 36 2.14 -10.80 1.84
N ARG A 37 1.25 -11.64 2.39
CA ARG A 37 1.61 -12.94 3.00
C ARG A 37 2.34 -13.84 2.01
N ILE A 38 1.81 -13.99 0.80
CA ILE A 38 2.43 -14.80 -0.26
C ILE A 38 3.81 -14.25 -0.60
N VAL A 39 3.93 -12.94 -0.79
CA VAL A 39 5.20 -12.31 -1.17
C VAL A 39 6.25 -12.44 -0.05
N PHE A 40 5.86 -12.28 1.20
CA PHE A 40 6.78 -12.49 2.34
C PHE A 40 7.23 -13.95 2.45
N GLN A 41 6.33 -14.89 2.21
CA GLN A 41 6.65 -16.31 2.23
C GLN A 41 7.66 -16.67 1.14
N GLU A 42 7.45 -16.21 -0.08
CA GLU A 42 8.24 -16.59 -1.25
C GLU A 42 9.59 -15.85 -1.37
N PHE A 43 9.70 -14.64 -0.85
CA PHE A 43 10.86 -13.77 -1.08
C PHE A 43 11.52 -13.21 0.19
N GLY A 44 10.96 -13.46 1.34
CA GLY A 44 11.44 -12.85 2.59
C GLY A 44 12.84 -13.32 3.02
N ASP A 45 13.34 -14.44 2.52
CA ASP A 45 14.72 -14.88 2.72
C ASP A 45 15.75 -13.95 2.05
N ARG A 46 15.37 -13.31 0.97
CA ARG A 46 16.24 -12.48 0.09
C ARG A 46 16.01 -10.99 0.22
N VAL A 47 14.78 -10.56 0.54
CA VAL A 47 14.42 -9.16 0.67
C VAL A 47 14.67 -8.68 2.09
N LYS A 48 15.38 -7.56 2.23
CA LYS A 48 15.77 -7.00 3.54
C LYS A 48 14.99 -5.75 3.93
N VAL A 49 14.30 -5.13 2.99
CA VAL A 49 13.48 -3.94 3.23
C VAL A 49 12.18 -4.08 2.44
N TRP A 50 11.05 -3.96 3.13
CA TRP A 50 9.74 -3.95 2.51
C TRP A 50 9.11 -2.57 2.58
N ILE A 51 8.58 -2.11 1.46
CA ILE A 51 7.75 -0.92 1.36
C ILE A 51 6.36 -1.41 0.97
N THR A 52 5.36 -1.10 1.76
CA THR A 52 4.01 -1.63 1.50
C THR A 52 3.35 -0.94 0.32
N ILE A 53 3.32 0.38 0.32
CA ILE A 53 2.59 1.18 -0.68
C ILE A 53 3.45 2.39 -1.05
N ASN A 54 3.70 2.56 -2.35
CA ASN A 54 4.37 3.74 -2.86
C ASN A 54 3.40 4.91 -2.99
N GLU A 55 3.78 6.06 -2.44
CA GLU A 55 3.07 7.33 -2.57
C GLU A 55 1.55 7.24 -2.39
N PRO A 56 1.05 6.83 -1.22
CA PRO A 56 -0.39 6.65 -0.98
C PRO A 56 -1.19 7.94 -1.19
N TRP A 57 -0.57 9.10 -1.03
CA TRP A 57 -1.18 10.39 -1.34
C TRP A 57 -1.51 10.50 -2.85
N VAL A 58 -0.59 10.13 -3.72
CA VAL A 58 -0.80 10.12 -5.18
C VAL A 58 -1.93 9.18 -5.54
N VAL A 59 -1.95 7.98 -4.97
CA VAL A 59 -3.05 7.02 -5.19
C VAL A 59 -4.39 7.63 -4.79
N ALA A 60 -4.48 8.27 -3.63
CA ALA A 60 -5.72 8.84 -3.13
C ALA A 60 -6.14 10.10 -3.90
N ILE A 61 -5.23 11.06 -4.06
CA ILE A 61 -5.56 12.38 -4.63
C ILE A 61 -5.53 12.33 -6.16
N GLU A 62 -4.40 11.95 -6.75
CA GLU A 62 -4.25 11.99 -8.21
C GLU A 62 -5.09 10.89 -8.87
N GLY A 63 -5.22 9.73 -8.23
CA GLY A 63 -5.97 8.60 -8.77
C GLY A 63 -7.47 8.68 -8.56
N HIS A 64 -7.96 9.25 -7.46
CA HIS A 64 -9.37 9.13 -7.06
C HIS A 64 -10.07 10.46 -6.73
N SER A 65 -9.35 11.57 -6.63
CA SER A 65 -9.95 12.89 -6.43
C SER A 65 -9.88 13.73 -7.71
N ILE A 66 -8.65 13.94 -8.21
CA ILE A 66 -8.37 14.73 -9.42
C ILE A 66 -8.58 13.87 -10.68
N GLY A 67 -8.10 12.63 -10.65
CA GLY A 67 -8.23 11.67 -11.74
C GLY A 67 -7.20 11.82 -12.85
N ASP A 68 -6.02 12.36 -12.55
CA ASP A 68 -4.93 12.53 -13.51
C ASP A 68 -4.04 11.28 -13.60
N MET A 69 -4.07 10.43 -12.58
CA MET A 69 -3.40 9.14 -12.54
C MET A 69 -4.41 7.99 -12.49
N ALA A 70 -3.95 6.76 -12.78
CA ALA A 70 -4.81 5.58 -12.67
C ALA A 70 -5.39 5.41 -11.25
N PRO A 71 -6.65 5.01 -11.13
CA PRO A 71 -7.61 4.61 -12.14
C PRO A 71 -8.38 5.75 -12.82
N GLY A 72 -8.02 7.00 -12.59
CA GLY A 72 -8.61 8.15 -13.27
C GLY A 72 -9.99 8.56 -12.76
N MET A 73 -10.31 8.24 -11.52
CA MET A 73 -11.61 8.56 -10.92
C MET A 73 -11.64 10.00 -10.42
N LYS A 74 -12.79 10.66 -10.59
CA LYS A 74 -13.01 12.05 -10.15
C LYS A 74 -14.10 12.10 -9.11
N GLY A 75 -13.74 12.41 -7.87
CA GLY A 75 -14.70 12.51 -6.77
C GLY A 75 -14.13 13.25 -5.58
N PRO A 76 -13.75 14.53 -5.77
CA PRO A 76 -13.11 15.32 -4.73
C PRO A 76 -14.01 15.50 -3.51
N GLY A 77 -13.39 15.44 -2.33
CA GLY A 77 -14.06 15.57 -1.05
C GLY A 77 -14.64 14.26 -0.49
N ILE A 78 -14.63 13.16 -1.26
CA ILE A 78 -15.21 11.87 -0.83
C ILE A 78 -14.29 10.68 -1.13
N LEU A 79 -13.88 10.49 -2.39
CA LEU A 79 -13.23 9.26 -2.81
C LEU A 79 -11.82 9.14 -2.22
N GLU A 80 -11.06 10.23 -2.18
CA GLU A 80 -9.73 10.25 -1.62
C GLU A 80 -9.68 9.82 -0.15
N TYR A 81 -10.68 10.19 0.65
CA TYR A 81 -10.76 9.80 2.06
C TYR A 81 -11.05 8.30 2.21
N LYS A 82 -11.93 7.75 1.39
CA LYS A 82 -12.21 6.31 1.38
C LYS A 82 -10.99 5.51 0.97
N VAL A 83 -10.31 5.96 -0.07
CA VAL A 83 -9.09 5.31 -0.56
C VAL A 83 -7.98 5.41 0.47
N ALA A 84 -7.71 6.60 1.02
CA ALA A 84 -6.69 6.78 2.05
C ALA A 84 -6.94 5.88 3.27
N HIS A 85 -8.19 5.77 3.72
CA HIS A 85 -8.56 4.87 4.81
C HIS A 85 -8.24 3.40 4.48
N ASN A 86 -8.58 2.93 3.28
CA ASN A 86 -8.32 1.56 2.87
C ASN A 86 -6.82 1.29 2.66
N LEU A 87 -6.05 2.27 2.16
CA LEU A 87 -4.59 2.19 2.07
C LEU A 87 -3.95 2.01 3.46
N ILE A 88 -4.37 2.80 4.46
CA ILE A 88 -3.90 2.68 5.85
C ILE A 88 -4.25 1.31 6.43
N ARG A 89 -5.46 0.82 6.22
CA ARG A 89 -5.88 -0.52 6.67
C ARG A 89 -5.05 -1.63 6.03
N SER A 90 -4.83 -1.54 4.72
CA SER A 90 -4.03 -2.50 3.96
C SER A 90 -2.60 -2.55 4.46
N HIS A 91 -2.00 -1.38 4.67
CA HIS A 91 -0.69 -1.26 5.27
C HIS A 91 -0.61 -1.92 6.64
N ALA A 92 -1.54 -1.57 7.55
CA ALA A 92 -1.55 -2.10 8.91
C ALA A 92 -1.71 -3.64 8.93
N LYS A 93 -2.52 -4.21 8.02
CA LYS A 93 -2.69 -5.64 7.89
C LYS A 93 -1.43 -6.32 7.38
N ALA A 94 -0.79 -5.82 6.34
CA ALA A 94 0.47 -6.35 5.83
C ALA A 94 1.57 -6.31 6.90
N TYR A 95 1.69 -5.21 7.63
CA TYR A 95 2.62 -5.10 8.75
C TYR A 95 2.38 -6.16 9.83
N ARG A 96 1.13 -6.36 10.23
CA ARG A 96 0.78 -7.36 11.26
C ARG A 96 1.06 -8.79 10.79
N VAL A 97 0.77 -9.11 9.53
CA VAL A 97 1.13 -10.41 8.94
C VAL A 97 2.62 -10.64 9.06
N TYR A 98 3.44 -9.66 8.66
CA TYR A 98 4.87 -9.81 8.77
C TYR A 98 5.33 -10.02 10.21
N GLN A 99 4.89 -9.18 11.14
CA GLN A 99 5.28 -9.25 12.54
C GLN A 99 4.89 -10.58 13.19
N ASN A 100 3.71 -11.08 12.88
CA ASN A 100 3.20 -12.28 13.54
C ASN A 100 3.70 -13.59 12.91
N GLU A 101 3.91 -13.61 11.60
CA GLU A 101 4.15 -14.85 10.85
C GLU A 101 5.61 -15.00 10.36
N PHE A 102 6.32 -13.89 10.10
CA PHE A 102 7.60 -13.91 9.41
C PHE A 102 8.77 -13.28 10.17
N PHE A 103 8.52 -12.33 11.05
CA PHE A 103 9.58 -11.56 11.72
C PHE A 103 10.64 -12.44 12.39
N ALA A 104 10.21 -13.44 13.15
CA ALA A 104 11.13 -14.31 13.89
C ALA A 104 11.96 -15.19 12.96
N SER A 105 11.39 -15.68 11.86
CA SER A 105 12.03 -16.62 10.93
C SER A 105 12.93 -15.93 9.90
N GLN A 106 12.66 -14.68 9.56
CA GLN A 106 13.36 -13.93 8.52
C GLN A 106 14.42 -12.96 9.05
N GLY A 107 14.75 -13.03 10.34
CA GLY A 107 15.87 -12.31 10.95
C GLY A 107 15.59 -10.85 11.28
N GLY A 108 14.34 -10.48 11.52
CA GLY A 108 13.98 -9.15 12.01
C GLY A 108 14.27 -8.05 10.99
N ILE A 109 13.74 -8.19 9.80
CA ILE A 109 13.92 -7.22 8.72
C ILE A 109 13.28 -5.88 9.09
N ARG A 110 13.98 -4.80 8.77
CA ARG A 110 13.48 -3.44 8.97
C ARG A 110 12.29 -3.18 8.05
N PHE A 111 11.10 -3.06 8.63
CA PHE A 111 9.97 -2.43 7.96
C PHE A 111 10.17 -0.92 8.05
N ASP A 112 10.76 -0.34 7.05
CA ASP A 112 10.66 1.09 6.86
C ASP A 112 9.37 1.35 6.07
N ILE A 113 8.37 1.81 6.80
CA ILE A 113 7.16 2.37 6.22
C ILE A 113 7.58 3.69 5.61
N PHE A 114 7.95 3.70 4.34
CA PHE A 114 8.02 4.94 3.60
C PHE A 114 6.60 5.38 3.25
N ILE A 115 5.90 5.93 4.24
CA ILE A 115 4.83 6.88 4.00
C ILE A 115 5.52 8.19 3.59
N PHE A 116 6.03 8.25 2.37
CA PHE A 116 6.46 9.52 1.82
C PHE A 116 5.23 10.36 1.50
N LYS A 117 5.11 11.48 2.22
CA LYS A 117 4.11 12.54 2.07
C LYS A 117 2.65 12.09 2.22
N ILE A 118 2.28 11.60 3.39
CA ILE A 118 0.95 11.89 3.87
C ILE A 118 1.02 13.33 4.40
N PHE A 119 0.42 14.25 3.64
CA PHE A 119 0.24 15.65 4.00
C PHE A 119 1.52 16.49 4.22
N ASN A 120 1.91 17.20 3.20
CA ASN A 120 2.52 18.51 3.40
C ASN A 120 1.42 19.41 4.00
N CYS A 121 1.38 19.46 5.33
CA CYS A 121 0.45 20.32 6.09
C CYS A 121 0.84 21.82 5.99
N GLN A 122 1.50 22.24 4.92
CA GLN A 122 2.00 23.61 4.74
C GLN A 122 1.24 24.43 3.67
N THR A 123 0.11 23.95 3.18
CA THR A 123 -0.69 24.74 2.22
C THR A 123 -2.17 24.77 2.58
N PHE A 124 -2.48 25.02 3.85
CA PHE A 124 -3.76 25.57 4.26
C PHE A 124 -3.52 26.68 5.28
N VAL A 125 -3.09 27.83 4.78
CA VAL A 125 -3.30 29.16 5.36
C VAL A 125 -3.76 30.04 4.22
#